data_7188f43a93cd19d427a22b5a0f2b6279
#
_entry.id   7188f43a93cd19d427a22b5a0f2b6279
#
_cell.length_a   1.000
_cell.length_b   1.000
_cell.length_c   1.000
_cell.angle_alpha   90.00
_cell.angle_beta   90.00
_cell.angle_gamma   90.00
#
_symmetry.space_group_name_H-M   'P 1'
#
loop_
_entity.id
_entity.type
_entity.pdbx_description
1 polymer ?
#
loop_
_entity_poly.entity_id
_entity_poly.type
_entity_poly.pdbx_seq_one_letter_code
_entity_poly.pdbx_strand_id
1 'polypeptide(L)'
;IRDRCDFCYAEAECESTISNHLLKVSDFEDIFEQFDQIGILRVGFEGGEPFLRKDWFEILKLADKHYFNYFVNTNATMIDESIAKKLAQTNVDRICVSLDGPTAQIHDKSRGKSGTFELTKRGIINLMNCGIAVDGIITLTKYNVNYIQETLERMHEL
;
A
#
# COMPACT_ATOMS: atom_id res chain seq x y z
N ILE A 1 -8.78 0.26 7.65
CA ILE A 1 -8.78 -1.01 8.39
C ILE A 1 -7.34 -1.47 8.53
N ARG A 2 -6.85 -1.64 9.78
CA ARG A 2 -5.50 -2.17 10.02
C ARG A 2 -5.56 -3.69 10.09
N ASP A 3 -4.71 -4.34 9.32
CA ASP A 3 -4.43 -5.76 9.46
C ASP A 3 -3.62 -5.99 10.75
N ARG A 4 -3.67 -7.19 11.28
CA ARG A 4 -2.88 -7.62 12.43
C ARG A 4 -1.97 -8.76 12.02
N CYS A 5 -1.09 -8.48 11.05
CA CYS A 5 -0.19 -9.48 10.51
C CYS A 5 0.86 -9.88 11.55
N ASP A 6 0.91 -11.14 11.93
CA ASP A 6 1.93 -11.68 12.86
C ASP A 6 3.36 -11.53 12.33
N PHE A 7 3.50 -11.31 11.02
CA PHE A 7 4.78 -11.14 10.32
C PHE A 7 5.12 -9.67 10.00
N CYS A 8 4.40 -8.71 10.60
CA CYS A 8 4.58 -7.29 10.28
C CYS A 8 5.98 -6.81 10.67
N TYR A 9 6.84 -6.53 9.70
CA TYR A 9 8.18 -6.00 9.94
C TYR A 9 8.16 -4.55 10.47
N ALA A 10 7.11 -3.80 10.20
CA ALA A 10 6.95 -2.42 10.65
C ALA A 10 6.39 -2.32 12.09
N GLU A 11 6.12 -3.48 12.74
CA GLU A 11 5.54 -3.53 14.11
C GLU A 11 4.39 -2.53 14.28
N ALA A 12 3.53 -2.44 13.26
CA ALA A 12 2.47 -1.43 13.19
C ALA A 12 1.51 -1.57 14.38
N GLU A 13 1.80 -0.83 15.44
CA GLU A 13 1.01 -0.81 16.66
C GLU A 13 -0.41 -0.28 16.44
N CYS A 14 -1.31 -0.68 17.30
CA CYS A 14 -2.69 -0.25 17.30
C CYS A 14 -2.80 1.26 17.63
N GLU A 15 -3.83 1.92 17.15
CA GLU A 15 -4.08 3.38 17.14
C GLU A 15 -3.78 4.17 18.43
N SER A 16 -3.66 3.51 19.59
CA SER A 16 -3.38 4.17 20.87
C SER A 16 -2.00 4.79 20.99
N THR A 17 -1.09 4.47 20.09
CA THR A 17 0.32 4.92 20.08
C THR A 17 0.69 5.77 18.86
N ILE A 18 -0.25 6.19 18.02
CA ILE A 18 0.03 7.23 17.02
C ILE A 18 0.38 8.49 17.80
N SER A 19 1.67 8.60 18.09
CA SER A 19 2.22 9.66 18.90
C SER A 19 2.14 11.01 18.18
N ASN A 20 2.27 12.06 18.96
CA ASN A 20 2.39 13.47 18.53
C ASN A 20 3.63 13.73 17.62
N HIS A 21 4.26 12.70 17.07
CA HIS A 21 5.51 12.75 16.28
C HIS A 21 5.33 12.41 14.80
N LEU A 22 4.10 12.44 14.27
CA LEU A 22 3.90 12.29 12.82
C LEU A 22 4.50 13.50 12.10
N LEU A 23 5.33 13.22 11.09
CA LEU A 23 5.83 14.24 10.16
C LEU A 23 4.65 15.00 9.54
N LYS A 24 4.78 16.30 9.43
CA LYS A 24 3.82 17.18 8.73
C LYS A 24 4.13 17.16 7.23
N VAL A 25 3.21 17.64 6.41
CA VAL A 25 3.44 17.77 4.96
C VAL A 25 4.67 18.65 4.69
N SER A 26 4.88 19.73 5.47
CA SER A 26 6.07 20.58 5.37
C SER A 26 7.39 19.84 5.58
N ASP A 27 7.40 18.85 6.49
CA ASP A 27 8.62 18.10 6.77
C ASP A 27 9.00 17.19 5.59
N PHE A 28 8.00 16.72 4.81
CA PHE A 28 8.24 15.98 3.57
C PHE A 28 8.83 16.86 2.47
N GLU A 29 8.50 18.16 2.42
CA GLU A 29 9.10 19.09 1.47
C GLU A 29 10.63 19.16 1.67
N ASP A 30 11.08 19.38 2.90
CA ASP A 30 12.51 19.39 3.25
C ASP A 30 13.20 18.05 2.95
N ILE A 31 12.53 16.92 3.22
CA ILE A 31 13.05 15.57 2.95
C ILE A 31 13.19 15.35 1.44
N PHE A 32 12.19 15.70 0.65
CA PHE A 32 12.20 15.48 -0.80
C PHE A 32 13.22 16.37 -1.51
N GLU A 33 13.42 17.62 -1.04
CA GLU A 33 14.52 18.47 -1.52
C GLU A 33 15.89 17.83 -1.26
N GLN A 34 16.09 17.22 -0.09
CA GLN A 34 17.33 16.50 0.22
C GLN A 34 17.49 15.27 -0.68
N PHE A 35 16.42 14.55 -0.98
CA PHE A 35 16.45 13.41 -1.90
C PHE A 35 16.91 13.83 -3.31
N ASP A 36 16.40 14.96 -3.82
CA ASP A 36 16.86 15.51 -5.11
C ASP A 36 18.34 15.89 -5.07
N GLN A 37 18.80 16.53 -3.99
CA GLN A 37 20.21 16.96 -3.84
C GLN A 37 21.19 15.79 -3.84
N ILE A 38 20.81 14.64 -3.26
CA ILE A 38 21.67 13.45 -3.21
C ILE A 38 21.41 12.44 -4.34
N GLY A 39 20.48 12.77 -5.25
CA GLY A 39 20.20 11.97 -6.44
C GLY A 39 19.42 10.68 -6.17
N ILE A 40 18.49 10.69 -5.23
CA ILE A 40 17.57 9.55 -5.04
C ILE A 40 16.70 9.37 -6.28
N LEU A 41 16.68 8.16 -6.84
CA LEU A 41 15.94 7.86 -8.06
C LEU A 41 14.56 7.26 -7.79
N ARG A 42 14.35 6.64 -6.63
CA ARG A 42 13.09 5.95 -6.31
C ARG A 42 12.79 5.98 -4.81
N VAL A 43 11.51 6.21 -4.49
CA VAL A 43 10.98 6.27 -3.12
C VAL A 43 9.79 5.33 -2.98
N GLY A 44 9.75 4.54 -1.90
CA GLY A 44 8.60 3.73 -1.52
C GLY A 44 7.85 4.38 -0.36
N PHE A 45 6.55 4.61 -0.52
CA PHE A 45 5.67 4.99 0.58
C PHE A 45 5.08 3.74 1.22
N GLU A 46 5.43 3.49 2.46
CA GLU A 46 5.02 2.31 3.22
C GLU A 46 4.71 2.70 4.68
N GLY A 47 4.53 1.71 5.51
CA GLY A 47 4.30 1.89 6.94
C GLY A 47 3.30 0.88 7.45
N GLY A 48 2.37 1.29 8.32
CA GLY A 48 1.22 0.45 8.66
C GLY A 48 0.29 0.32 7.46
N GLU A 49 -0.51 1.34 7.23
CA GLU A 49 -1.33 1.50 6.02
C GLU A 49 -1.29 2.98 5.60
N PRO A 50 -0.64 3.33 4.48
CA PRO A 50 -0.46 4.73 4.08
C PRO A 50 -1.77 5.51 3.93
N PHE A 51 -2.82 4.87 3.43
CA PHE A 51 -4.12 5.50 3.19
C PHE A 51 -4.95 5.75 4.45
N LEU A 52 -4.48 5.33 5.63
CA LEU A 52 -5.03 5.78 6.93
C LEU A 52 -4.61 7.21 7.27
N ARG A 53 -3.52 7.68 6.70
CA ARG A 53 -3.04 9.04 6.88
C ARG A 53 -3.96 10.01 6.11
N LYS A 54 -4.47 11.04 6.76
CA LYS A 54 -5.49 11.94 6.15
C LYS A 54 -4.93 12.81 5.04
N ASP A 55 -3.66 13.18 5.14
CA ASP A 55 -2.93 14.05 4.22
C ASP A 55 -2.08 13.29 3.18
N TRP A 56 -2.36 11.98 3.00
CA TRP A 56 -1.64 11.15 2.03
C TRP A 56 -1.62 11.74 0.62
N PHE A 57 -2.74 12.34 0.21
CA PHE A 57 -2.87 12.90 -1.14
C PHE A 57 -1.98 14.14 -1.32
N GLU A 58 -1.94 15.03 -0.32
CA GLU A 58 -1.06 16.20 -0.34
C GLU A 58 0.42 15.78 -0.39
N ILE A 59 0.81 14.75 0.35
CA ILE A 59 2.17 14.21 0.34
C ILE A 59 2.54 13.66 -1.04
N LEU A 60 1.66 12.87 -1.68
CA LEU A 60 1.91 12.36 -3.02
C LEU A 60 1.93 13.49 -4.06
N LYS A 61 1.05 14.49 -3.96
CA LYS A 61 1.09 15.68 -4.81
C LYS A 61 2.35 16.52 -4.61
N LEU A 62 2.92 16.50 -3.42
CA LEU A 62 4.22 17.11 -3.16
C LEU A 62 5.33 16.31 -3.84
N ALA A 63 5.33 14.97 -3.71
CA ALA A 63 6.27 14.07 -4.38
C ALA A 63 6.26 14.25 -5.92
N ASP A 64 5.11 14.54 -6.53
CA ASP A 64 4.98 14.82 -7.98
C ASP A 64 5.84 15.98 -8.48
N LYS A 65 6.33 16.85 -7.60
CA LYS A 65 7.16 18.02 -7.94
C LYS A 65 8.66 17.72 -7.96
N HIS A 66 9.05 16.52 -7.54
CA HIS A 66 10.44 16.10 -7.39
C HIS A 66 10.89 15.13 -8.48
N TYR A 67 12.19 14.85 -8.59
CA TYR A 67 12.78 14.10 -9.71
C TYR A 67 12.81 12.58 -9.49
N PHE A 68 12.41 12.09 -8.33
CA PHE A 68 12.35 10.64 -8.07
C PHE A 68 11.01 10.03 -8.52
N ASN A 69 11.05 8.79 -8.96
CA ASN A 69 9.85 7.97 -9.12
C ASN A 69 9.40 7.43 -7.76
N TYR A 70 8.11 7.16 -7.60
CA TYR A 70 7.63 6.58 -6.35
C TYR A 70 6.52 5.56 -6.54
N PHE A 71 6.43 4.67 -5.57
CA PHE A 71 5.37 3.66 -5.46
C PHE A 71 4.80 3.65 -4.05
N VAL A 72 3.63 3.02 -3.88
CA VAL A 72 2.98 2.91 -2.57
C VAL A 72 2.70 1.44 -2.27
N ASN A 73 3.13 0.97 -1.10
CA ASN A 73 2.77 -0.34 -0.57
C ASN A 73 1.51 -0.23 0.30
N THR A 74 0.51 -1.06 0.02
CA THR A 74 -0.79 -1.01 0.71
C THR A 74 -1.44 -2.39 0.81
N ASN A 75 -2.32 -2.58 1.78
CA ASN A 75 -3.24 -3.72 1.80
C ASN A 75 -4.47 -3.50 0.90
N ALA A 76 -4.63 -2.32 0.32
CA ALA A 76 -5.70 -1.87 -0.57
C ALA A 76 -7.13 -1.95 0.01
N THR A 77 -7.30 -2.29 1.29
CA THR A 77 -8.64 -2.48 1.89
C THR A 77 -9.45 -1.17 1.97
N MET A 78 -8.77 -0.02 1.92
CA MET A 78 -9.38 1.30 1.95
C MET A 78 -9.59 1.92 0.57
N ILE A 79 -9.06 1.31 -0.48
CA ILE A 79 -9.09 1.89 -1.83
C ILE A 79 -10.48 1.71 -2.44
N ASP A 80 -11.32 2.71 -2.25
CA ASP A 80 -12.56 2.88 -2.97
C ASP A 80 -12.34 3.62 -4.31
N GLU A 81 -13.40 3.80 -5.06
CA GLU A 81 -13.36 4.51 -6.35
C GLU A 81 -12.89 5.97 -6.21
N SER A 82 -13.21 6.64 -5.10
CA SER A 82 -12.79 8.02 -4.84
C SER A 82 -11.28 8.12 -4.62
N ILE A 83 -10.73 7.20 -3.82
CA ILE A 83 -9.28 7.13 -3.56
C ILE A 83 -8.54 6.76 -4.84
N ALA A 84 -9.02 5.78 -5.61
CA ALA A 84 -8.42 5.41 -6.88
C ALA A 84 -8.40 6.58 -7.89
N LYS A 85 -9.49 7.35 -7.99
CA LYS A 85 -9.55 8.56 -8.83
C LYS A 85 -8.58 9.66 -8.37
N LYS A 86 -8.35 9.81 -7.07
CA LYS A 86 -7.33 10.73 -6.55
C LYS A 86 -5.92 10.26 -6.88
N LEU A 87 -5.63 8.97 -6.71
CA LEU A 87 -4.35 8.38 -7.07
C LEU A 87 -4.03 8.56 -8.56
N ALA A 88 -5.02 8.43 -9.44
CA ALA A 88 -4.87 8.67 -10.88
C ALA A 88 -4.52 10.14 -11.24
N GLN A 89 -4.61 11.07 -10.28
CA GLN A 89 -4.19 12.46 -10.44
C GLN A 89 -2.74 12.71 -9.96
N THR A 90 -2.05 11.67 -9.51
CA THR A 90 -0.66 11.71 -9.06
C THR A 90 0.25 11.03 -10.07
N ASN A 91 1.56 11.25 -9.96
CA ASN A 91 2.57 10.59 -10.80
C ASN A 91 3.06 9.26 -10.19
N VAL A 92 2.22 8.60 -9.38
CA VAL A 92 2.58 7.30 -8.81
C VAL A 92 2.90 6.30 -9.93
N ASP A 93 4.10 5.69 -9.86
CA ASP A 93 4.56 4.70 -10.84
C ASP A 93 3.69 3.43 -10.78
N ARG A 94 3.43 2.96 -9.57
CA ARG A 94 2.58 1.78 -9.31
C ARG A 94 2.09 1.72 -7.87
N ILE A 95 1.05 0.97 -7.66
CA ILE A 95 0.58 0.58 -6.33
C ILE A 95 0.89 -0.90 -6.11
N CYS A 96 1.68 -1.17 -5.07
CA CYS A 96 2.07 -2.52 -4.69
C CYS A 96 1.07 -3.04 -3.65
N VAL A 97 0.25 -4.01 -4.04
CA VAL A 97 -0.85 -4.52 -3.23
C VAL A 97 -0.51 -5.86 -2.61
N SER A 98 -0.66 -5.96 -1.31
CA SER A 98 -0.45 -7.19 -0.58
C SER A 98 -1.61 -8.18 -0.78
N LEU A 99 -1.36 -9.33 -1.43
CA LEU A 99 -2.32 -10.41 -1.59
C LEU A 99 -1.67 -11.75 -1.22
N ASP A 100 -1.89 -12.23 0.00
CA ASP A 100 -1.17 -13.36 0.59
C ASP A 100 -1.88 -14.71 0.48
N GLY A 101 -2.85 -14.82 -0.38
CA GLY A 101 -3.54 -16.10 -0.61
C GLY A 101 -4.58 -16.04 -1.71
N PRO A 102 -4.92 -17.19 -2.33
CA PRO A 102 -5.86 -17.27 -3.45
C PRO A 102 -7.32 -17.11 -3.03
N THR A 103 -7.60 -17.31 -1.76
CA THR A 103 -8.95 -17.29 -1.16
C THR A 103 -8.98 -16.44 0.11
N ALA A 104 -10.18 -16.02 0.51
CA ALA A 104 -10.39 -15.32 1.78
C ALA A 104 -9.86 -16.12 2.98
N GLN A 105 -10.04 -17.44 2.98
CA GLN A 105 -9.57 -18.29 4.08
C GLN A 105 -8.06 -18.20 4.30
N ILE A 106 -7.28 -18.18 3.24
CA ILE A 106 -5.80 -18.13 3.31
C ILE A 106 -5.31 -16.71 3.52
N HIS A 107 -5.80 -15.76 2.74
CA HIS A 107 -5.40 -14.36 2.83
C HIS A 107 -5.74 -13.75 4.19
N ASP A 108 -6.99 -13.86 4.63
CA ASP A 108 -7.47 -13.29 5.89
C ASP A 108 -6.75 -13.89 7.09
N LYS A 109 -6.42 -15.19 7.04
CA LYS A 109 -5.61 -15.84 8.06
C LYS A 109 -4.19 -15.27 8.10
N SER A 110 -3.55 -15.05 6.97
CA SER A 110 -2.23 -14.40 6.87
C SER A 110 -2.26 -12.97 7.41
N ARG A 111 -3.34 -12.24 7.12
CA ARG A 111 -3.50 -10.83 7.57
C ARG A 111 -4.04 -10.69 9.00
N GLY A 112 -4.41 -11.78 9.67
CA GLY A 112 -4.97 -11.75 11.01
C GLY A 112 -6.32 -11.06 11.11
N LYS A 113 -7.07 -10.93 9.99
CA LYS A 113 -8.33 -10.21 9.93
C LYS A 113 -9.27 -10.73 8.85
N SER A 114 -10.48 -11.10 9.24
CA SER A 114 -11.52 -11.55 8.31
C SER A 114 -12.05 -10.42 7.41
N GLY A 115 -12.37 -10.75 6.16
CA GLY A 115 -12.99 -9.86 5.18
C GLY A 115 -12.00 -8.95 4.43
N THR A 116 -10.70 -9.07 4.70
CA THR A 116 -9.67 -8.27 4.01
C THR A 116 -9.50 -8.69 2.56
N PHE A 117 -9.63 -9.98 2.24
CA PHE A 117 -9.51 -10.49 0.88
C PHE A 117 -10.45 -9.80 -0.11
N GLU A 118 -11.73 -9.74 0.21
CA GLU A 118 -12.72 -9.12 -0.69
C GLU A 118 -12.54 -7.60 -0.79
N LEU A 119 -12.11 -6.95 0.30
CA LEU A 119 -11.77 -5.52 0.28
C LEU A 119 -10.55 -5.25 -0.58
N THR A 120 -9.49 -6.06 -0.44
CA THR A 120 -8.26 -5.98 -1.24
C THR A 120 -8.55 -6.17 -2.73
N LYS A 121 -9.32 -7.21 -3.10
CA LYS A 121 -9.74 -7.42 -4.49
C LYS A 121 -10.47 -6.23 -5.07
N ARG A 122 -11.44 -5.68 -4.33
CA ARG A 122 -12.16 -4.49 -4.75
C ARG A 122 -11.22 -3.30 -4.95
N GLY A 123 -10.27 -3.11 -4.05
CA GLY A 123 -9.24 -2.07 -4.16
C GLY A 123 -8.39 -2.23 -5.41
N ILE A 124 -7.95 -3.45 -5.74
CA ILE A 124 -7.19 -3.75 -6.97
C ILE A 124 -8.04 -3.38 -8.21
N ILE A 125 -9.28 -3.82 -8.26
CA ILE A 125 -10.19 -3.52 -9.39
C ILE A 125 -10.40 -2.00 -9.54
N ASN A 126 -10.59 -1.27 -8.45
CA ASN A 126 -10.75 0.19 -8.49
C ASN A 126 -9.50 0.88 -9.04
N LEU A 127 -8.30 0.45 -8.64
CA LEU A 127 -7.03 0.97 -9.15
C LEU A 127 -6.91 0.72 -10.66
N MET A 128 -7.12 -0.51 -11.11
CA MET A 128 -7.01 -0.89 -12.53
C MET A 128 -8.04 -0.16 -13.39
N ASN A 129 -9.27 0.02 -12.90
CA ASN A 129 -10.31 0.81 -13.60
C ASN A 129 -9.93 2.28 -13.76
N CYS A 130 -9.02 2.80 -12.93
CA CYS A 130 -8.47 4.14 -13.05
C CYS A 130 -7.15 4.19 -13.83
N GLY A 131 -6.71 3.09 -14.45
CA GLY A 131 -5.49 3.01 -15.25
C GLY A 131 -4.20 2.99 -14.44
N ILE A 132 -4.26 2.69 -13.14
CA ILE A 132 -3.08 2.64 -12.27
C ILE A 132 -2.44 1.26 -12.36
N ALA A 133 -1.12 1.23 -12.55
CA ALA A 133 -0.35 -0.01 -12.54
C ALA A 133 -0.37 -0.64 -11.14
N VAL A 134 -0.68 -1.92 -11.05
CA VAL A 134 -0.75 -2.69 -9.80
C VAL A 134 0.24 -3.84 -9.82
N ASP A 135 1.12 -3.89 -8.82
CA ASP A 135 1.97 -5.04 -8.56
C ASP A 135 1.44 -5.83 -7.35
N GLY A 136 1.38 -7.14 -7.45
CA GLY A 136 1.05 -8.01 -6.32
C GLY A 136 2.28 -8.31 -5.46
N ILE A 137 2.13 -8.18 -4.14
CA ILE A 137 3.16 -8.60 -3.16
C ILE A 137 2.61 -9.77 -2.34
N ILE A 138 3.43 -10.82 -2.22
CA ILE A 138 3.15 -11.96 -1.35
C ILE A 138 4.20 -12.03 -0.25
N THR A 139 3.79 -11.98 1.00
CA THR A 139 4.66 -12.32 2.13
C THR A 139 4.52 -13.80 2.42
N LEU A 140 5.59 -14.57 2.19
CA LEU A 140 5.58 -16.02 2.41
C LEU A 140 5.60 -16.36 3.90
N THR A 141 4.60 -17.12 4.32
CA THR A 141 4.43 -17.61 5.68
C THR A 141 4.11 -19.09 5.69
N LYS A 142 4.14 -19.73 6.85
CA LYS A 142 3.68 -21.12 7.02
C LYS A 142 2.19 -21.34 6.62
N TYR A 143 1.40 -20.28 6.53
CA TYR A 143 -0.03 -20.37 6.21
C TYR A 143 -0.30 -20.37 4.71
N ASN A 144 0.58 -19.77 3.90
CA ASN A 144 0.35 -19.57 2.47
C ASN A 144 1.41 -20.20 1.56
N VAL A 145 2.52 -20.69 2.09
CA VAL A 145 3.63 -21.22 1.28
C VAL A 145 3.21 -22.33 0.30
N ASN A 146 2.21 -23.14 0.65
CA ASN A 146 1.69 -24.21 -0.21
C ASN A 146 0.68 -23.71 -1.26
N TYR A 147 0.34 -22.44 -1.26
CA TYR A 147 -0.69 -21.83 -2.12
C TYR A 147 -0.11 -20.73 -3.03
N ILE A 148 1.21 -20.74 -3.25
CA ILE A 148 1.90 -19.68 -4.03
C ILE A 148 1.39 -19.68 -5.46
N GLN A 149 1.32 -20.85 -6.09
CA GLN A 149 0.91 -20.95 -7.48
C GLN A 149 -0.53 -20.46 -7.67
N GLU A 150 -1.47 -20.95 -6.85
CA GLU A 150 -2.87 -20.53 -6.91
C GLU A 150 -3.01 -19.03 -6.60
N THR A 151 -2.14 -18.47 -5.74
CA THR A 151 -2.15 -17.04 -5.46
C THR A 151 -1.71 -16.22 -6.66
N LEU A 152 -0.67 -16.66 -7.38
CA LEU A 152 -0.22 -16.02 -8.62
C LEU A 152 -1.28 -16.11 -9.72
N GLU A 153 -1.93 -17.26 -9.87
CA GLU A 153 -3.05 -17.45 -10.79
C GLU A 153 -4.19 -16.50 -10.44
N ARG A 154 -4.55 -16.38 -9.15
CA ARG A 154 -5.56 -15.42 -8.69
C ARG A 154 -5.19 -13.96 -8.97
N MET A 155 -3.93 -13.57 -8.81
CA MET A 155 -3.47 -12.23 -9.17
C MET A 155 -3.59 -11.95 -10.67
N HIS A 156 -3.36 -12.98 -11.50
CA HIS A 156 -3.48 -12.86 -12.94
C HIS A 156 -4.94 -12.76 -13.43
N GLU A 157 -5.89 -13.32 -12.68
CA GLU A 157 -7.32 -13.27 -12.98
C GLU A 157 -7.98 -11.93 -12.60
N LEU A 158 -7.34 -11.12 -11.77
CA LEU A 158 -7.86 -9.84 -11.31
C LEU A 158 -7.52 -8.73 -12.27
#